data_b3ac117f2bf389fea36fb0d582f92306
#
_entry.id   b3ac117f2bf389fea36fb0d582f92306
#
_cell.length_a   1.000
_cell.length_b   1.000
_cell.length_c   1.000
_cell.angle_alpha   90.00
_cell.angle_beta   90.00
_cell.angle_gamma   90.00
#
_symmetry.space_group_name_H-M   'P 1'
#
loop_
_entity.id
_entity.type
_entity.pdbx_description
1 polymer ?
#
loop_
_entity_poly.entity_id
_entity_poly.type
_entity_poly.pdbx_seq_one_letter_code
_entity_poly.pdbx_strand_id
1 'polypeptide(L)' 'MNKTLTLNNNLARFRKEQNLSQNDLAQLVGVSRNTISSLETGQYEPTAKLALVLAIALDMKFEELFYIHDI' A
#
# COMPACT_ATOMS: atom_id res chain seq x y z
N MET A 1 -23.00 -12.99 0.05
CA MET A 1 -21.63 -13.47 0.22
C MET A 1 -21.20 -13.30 1.66
N ASN A 2 -20.81 -14.39 2.28
CA ASN A 2 -20.46 -14.37 3.71
C ASN A 2 -18.98 -14.31 3.97
N LYS A 3 -18.21 -14.47 2.96
CA LYS A 3 -16.78 -14.57 3.11
C LYS A 3 -16.20 -13.21 3.45
N THR A 4 -15.36 -13.20 4.45
CA THR A 4 -14.61 -11.99 4.77
C THR A 4 -13.38 -11.96 3.87
N LEU A 5 -13.37 -11.02 2.96
CA LEU A 5 -12.23 -10.80 2.07
C LEU A 5 -11.49 -9.57 2.57
N THR A 6 -10.24 -9.76 2.94
CA THR A 6 -9.44 -8.68 3.49
C THR A 6 -8.38 -8.27 2.49
N LEU A 7 -8.31 -6.97 2.22
CA LEU A 7 -7.24 -6.45 1.38
C LEU A 7 -5.97 -6.37 2.20
N ASN A 8 -4.95 -7.04 1.72
CA ASN A 8 -3.62 -7.00 2.33
C ASN A 8 -2.63 -6.38 1.37
N ASN A 9 -1.47 -6.04 1.89
CA ASN A 9 -0.46 -5.44 1.03
C ASN A 9 0.95 -5.79 1.49
N ASN A 10 1.87 -5.65 0.55
CA ASN A 10 3.30 -5.81 0.77
C ASN A 10 4.01 -4.45 0.72
N LEU A 11 3.28 -3.39 1.02
CA LEU A 11 3.78 -2.03 0.83
C LEU A 11 5.03 -1.75 1.64
N ALA A 12 5.01 -2.09 2.92
CA ALA A 12 6.16 -1.86 3.80
C ALA A 12 7.39 -2.61 3.31
N ARG A 13 7.19 -3.84 2.87
CA ARG A 13 8.31 -4.67 2.38
C ARG A 13 8.99 -4.03 1.18
N PHE A 14 8.22 -3.69 0.16
CA PHE A 14 8.81 -3.16 -1.06
C PHE A 14 9.32 -1.74 -0.86
N ARG A 15 8.68 -0.95 -0.01
CA ARG A 15 9.19 0.36 0.36
C ARG A 15 10.59 0.24 0.97
N LYS A 16 10.73 -0.67 1.92
CA LYS A 16 12.02 -0.86 2.61
C LYS A 16 13.10 -1.41 1.68
N GLU A 17 12.71 -2.28 0.76
CA GLU A 17 13.65 -2.81 -0.23
C GLU A 17 14.20 -1.71 -1.11
N GLN A 18 13.46 -0.64 -1.29
CA GLN A 18 13.90 0.51 -2.07
C GLN A 18 14.51 1.62 -1.22
N ASN A 19 14.76 1.34 0.05
CA ASN A 19 15.39 2.27 0.97
C ASN A 19 14.60 3.57 1.16
N LEU A 20 13.28 3.48 1.13
CA LEU A 20 12.40 4.63 1.34
C LEU A 20 11.83 4.58 2.75
N SER A 21 11.83 5.73 3.42
CA SER A 21 11.09 5.85 4.67
C SER A 21 9.60 6.00 4.37
N GLN A 22 8.76 5.85 5.40
CA GLN A 22 7.34 6.12 5.23
C GLN A 22 7.10 7.55 4.75
N ASN A 23 7.87 8.50 5.27
CA ASN A 23 7.73 9.88 4.86
C ASN A 23 8.18 10.09 3.41
N ASP A 24 9.25 9.42 3.00
CA ASP A 24 9.70 9.49 1.61
C ASP A 24 8.60 9.05 0.66
N LEU A 25 7.99 7.91 0.95
CA LEU A 25 6.93 7.40 0.09
C LEU A 25 5.71 8.29 0.12
N ALA A 26 5.36 8.81 1.30
CA ALA A 26 4.23 9.73 1.43
C ALA A 26 4.41 10.94 0.54
N GLN A 27 5.62 11.52 0.52
CA GLN A 27 5.90 12.68 -0.33
C GLN A 27 5.81 12.34 -1.81
N LEU A 28 6.28 11.16 -2.20
CA LEU A 28 6.23 10.74 -3.60
C LEU A 28 4.79 10.62 -4.11
N VAL A 29 3.88 10.16 -3.28
CA VAL A 29 2.51 9.93 -3.71
C VAL A 29 1.52 11.02 -3.26
N GLY A 30 2.00 12.02 -2.52
CA GLY A 30 1.18 13.18 -2.18
C GLY A 30 0.21 12.96 -1.04
N VAL A 31 0.58 12.12 -0.06
CA VAL A 31 -0.25 11.90 1.13
C VAL A 31 0.59 12.13 2.38
N SER A 32 -0.05 12.07 3.55
CA SER A 32 0.67 12.22 4.80
C SER A 32 1.37 10.91 5.16
N ARG A 33 2.41 11.03 6.00
CA ARG A 33 3.10 9.86 6.53
C ARG A 33 2.13 8.94 7.29
N ASN A 34 1.17 9.53 8.02
CA ASN A 34 0.18 8.73 8.75
C ASN A 34 -0.67 7.89 7.82
N THR A 35 -0.98 8.39 6.62
CA THR A 35 -1.70 7.61 5.63
C THR A 35 -0.90 6.38 5.24
N ILE A 36 0.40 6.53 4.98
CA ILE A 36 1.25 5.38 4.63
C ILE A 36 1.30 4.39 5.79
N SER A 37 1.49 4.87 7.01
CA SER A 37 1.52 4.01 8.19
C SER A 37 0.21 3.22 8.35
N SER A 38 -0.92 3.88 8.20
CA SER A 38 -2.23 3.23 8.31
C SER A 38 -2.46 2.21 7.20
N LEU A 39 -1.99 2.50 6.00
CA LEU A 39 -2.06 1.53 4.90
C LEU A 39 -1.24 0.29 5.20
N GLU A 40 -0.02 0.48 5.68
CA GLU A 40 0.89 -0.64 5.93
C GLU A 40 0.40 -1.55 7.03
N THR A 41 -0.31 -1.00 8.00
CA THR A 41 -0.84 -1.79 9.13
C THR A 41 -2.24 -2.34 8.89
N GLY A 42 -2.83 -2.03 7.74
CA GLY A 42 -4.17 -2.52 7.40
C GLY A 42 -5.31 -1.75 8.05
N GLN A 43 -5.03 -0.63 8.69
CA GLN A 43 -6.07 0.18 9.33
C GLN A 43 -6.87 1.00 8.32
N TYR A 44 -6.35 1.15 7.13
CA TYR A 44 -6.96 1.96 6.09
C TYR A 44 -6.72 1.28 4.75
N GLU A 45 -7.78 1.17 3.95
CA GLU A 45 -7.67 0.64 2.59
C GLU A 45 -7.57 1.80 1.62
N PRO A 46 -6.65 1.74 0.66
CA PRO A 46 -6.48 2.85 -0.26
C PRO A 46 -7.65 2.92 -1.25
N THR A 47 -7.89 4.13 -1.76
CA THR A 47 -8.73 4.26 -2.94
C THR A 47 -8.01 3.58 -4.11
N ALA A 48 -8.76 3.26 -5.16
CA ALA A 48 -8.16 2.67 -6.36
C ALA A 48 -7.07 3.59 -6.92
N LYS A 49 -7.32 4.89 -6.94
CA LYS A 49 -6.33 5.84 -7.43
C LYS A 49 -5.04 5.79 -6.62
N LEU A 50 -5.16 5.83 -5.29
CA LEU A 50 -3.97 5.83 -4.45
C LEU A 50 -3.20 4.52 -4.60
N ALA A 51 -3.90 3.40 -4.69
CA ALA A 51 -3.25 2.11 -4.87
C ALA A 51 -2.44 2.06 -6.17
N LEU A 52 -3.01 2.60 -7.25
CA LEU A 52 -2.30 2.65 -8.53
C LEU A 52 -1.11 3.60 -8.48
N VAL A 53 -1.27 4.75 -7.82
CA VAL A 53 -0.18 5.70 -7.68
C VAL A 53 0.98 5.10 -6.87
N LEU A 54 0.66 4.35 -5.82
CA LEU A 54 1.69 3.66 -5.04
C LEU A 54 2.44 2.64 -5.89
N ALA A 55 1.72 1.89 -6.73
CA ALA A 55 2.34 0.92 -7.61
C ALA A 55 3.29 1.61 -8.59
N ILE A 56 2.87 2.73 -9.15
CA ILE A 56 3.70 3.51 -10.06
C ILE A 56 4.94 4.04 -9.33
N ALA A 57 4.76 4.59 -8.13
CA ALA A 57 5.86 5.16 -7.37
C ALA A 57 6.92 4.13 -7.01
N LEU A 58 6.50 2.89 -6.74
CA LEU A 58 7.41 1.81 -6.37
C LEU A 58 7.85 0.98 -7.59
N ASP A 59 7.38 1.32 -8.78
CA ASP A 59 7.67 0.58 -10.01
C ASP A 59 7.31 -0.90 -9.88
N MET A 60 6.13 -1.15 -9.36
CA MET A 60 5.62 -2.49 -9.11
C MET A 60 4.27 -2.65 -9.78
N LYS A 61 3.90 -3.88 -10.06
CA LYS A 61 2.55 -4.16 -10.52
C LYS A 61 1.59 -4.04 -9.34
N PHE A 62 0.36 -3.60 -9.61
CA PHE A 62 -0.65 -3.47 -8.58
C PHE A 62 -0.80 -4.76 -7.77
N GLU A 63 -0.89 -5.89 -8.44
CA GLU A 63 -1.12 -7.18 -7.78
C GLU A 63 0.10 -7.71 -7.03
N GLU A 64 1.27 -7.10 -7.23
CA GLU A 64 2.44 -7.41 -6.41
C GLU A 64 2.38 -6.70 -5.07
N LEU A 65 1.71 -5.54 -5.03
CA LEU A 65 1.59 -4.74 -3.81
C LEU A 65 0.35 -5.09 -3.00
N PHE A 66 -0.76 -5.35 -3.68
CA PHE A 66 -2.05 -5.54 -3.03
C PHE A 66 -2.64 -6.88 -3.41
N TYR A 67 -3.22 -7.56 -2.44
CA TYR A 67 -3.84 -8.85 -2.69
C TYR A 67 -4.96 -9.07 -1.70
N ILE A 68 -5.87 -9.95 -2.05
CA ILE A 68 -6.98 -10.33 -1.19
C ILE A 68 -6.59 -11.58 -0.41
N HIS A 69 -6.74 -11.49 0.89
CA HIS A 69 -6.55 -12.63 1.76
C HIS A 69 -7.92 -13.24 2.05
N ASP A 70 -8.10 -14.48 1.65
CA ASP A 70 -9.34 -15.20 1.83
C ASP A 70 -9.18 -16.14 3.03
N ILE A 71 -9.94 -15.87 4.05
CA ILE A 71 -9.86 -16.66 5.28
C ILE A 71 -10.84 -17.82 5.26
#